data_894e50612d2065994384161aa72fbaa3
#
_entry.id   894e50612d2065994384161aa72fbaa3
#
_cell.length_a   1.000
_cell.length_b   1.000
_cell.length_c   1.000
_cell.angle_alpha   90.00
_cell.angle_beta   90.00
_cell.angle_gamma   90.00
#
_symmetry.space_group_name_H-M   'P 1'
#
loop_
_entity.id
_entity.type
_entity.pdbx_description
1 polymer ?
#
loop_
_entity_poly.entity_id
_entity_poly.type
_entity_poly.pdbx_seq_one_letter_code
_entity_poly.pdbx_strand_id
1 'polypeptide(L)'
;LWQILPLGPTGYGDSPYQAFSTFAGNPYFIDLDLLAKAGLLQPEEYESIDWESTPGCVNYGALYQKRYAVLHKACARLLAAPPADYADFLAKNAFWLPDYALFMALKDAHNGVCWQQWEEPLRRREPETLAAARAKYAADIDFWQAVQYLFYTQWHDLKAYANAQGIEIIGDLPIYVAEDSVDVWSCPQEFQLDENLVPTEVAGCPPDGFSATGQLWGNPLFDWDAMAANGYAWWVRRIRHLCGIYDV
;
A
#
# COMPACT_ATOMS: atom_id res chain seq x y z
N LEU A 1 -18.57 -7.23 -16.81
CA LEU A 1 -17.40 -7.48 -15.97
C LEU A 1 -16.29 -6.48 -16.32
N TRP A 2 -15.60 -5.96 -15.33
CA TRP A 2 -14.42 -5.12 -15.47
C TRP A 2 -13.28 -5.71 -14.67
N GLN A 3 -12.27 -6.25 -15.36
CA GLN A 3 -11.08 -6.80 -14.73
C GLN A 3 -10.01 -5.71 -14.60
N ILE A 4 -9.39 -5.63 -13.45
CA ILE A 4 -8.36 -4.63 -13.14
C ILE A 4 -7.11 -5.30 -12.54
N LEU A 5 -5.99 -4.58 -12.57
CA LEU A 5 -4.75 -4.95 -11.90
C LEU A 5 -4.84 -4.69 -10.39
N PRO A 6 -3.89 -5.23 -9.59
CA PRO A 6 -3.82 -4.95 -8.16
C PRO A 6 -3.79 -3.45 -7.85
N LEU A 7 -4.49 -3.06 -6.78
CA LEU A 7 -4.66 -1.65 -6.37
C LEU A 7 -3.62 -1.18 -5.34
N GLY A 8 -2.64 -2.01 -5.01
CA GLY A 8 -1.66 -1.71 -3.96
C GLY A 8 -0.69 -0.56 -4.31
N PRO A 9 -0.12 0.12 -3.30
CA PRO A 9 0.86 1.18 -3.50
C PRO A 9 2.16 0.60 -4.05
N THR A 10 2.53 0.98 -5.28
CA THR A 10 3.70 0.44 -5.96
C THR A 10 5.01 0.86 -5.28
N GLY A 11 5.94 -0.08 -5.21
CA GLY A 11 7.31 0.15 -4.76
C GLY A 11 8.25 0.52 -5.90
N TYR A 12 9.52 0.21 -5.74
CA TYR A 12 10.53 0.40 -6.79
C TYR A 12 10.17 -0.39 -8.05
N GLY A 13 10.25 0.27 -9.20
CA GLY A 13 9.90 -0.32 -10.51
C GLY A 13 8.43 -0.21 -10.89
N ASP A 14 7.61 0.42 -10.05
CA ASP A 14 6.20 0.78 -10.32
C ASP A 14 5.30 -0.42 -10.70
N SER A 15 5.72 -1.64 -10.36
CA SER A 15 4.93 -2.84 -10.60
C SER A 15 3.81 -2.99 -9.56
N PRO A 16 2.56 -3.21 -9.98
CA PRO A 16 1.46 -3.46 -9.04
C PRO A 16 1.61 -4.79 -8.28
N TYR A 17 2.52 -5.68 -8.72
CA TYR A 17 2.85 -6.94 -8.05
C TYR A 17 3.98 -6.81 -7.03
N GLN A 18 4.62 -5.63 -6.94
CA GLN A 18 5.67 -5.28 -5.98
C GLN A 18 5.19 -4.14 -5.08
N ALA A 19 4.05 -4.34 -4.43
CA ALA A 19 3.42 -3.34 -3.59
C ALA A 19 4.03 -3.30 -2.17
N PHE A 20 4.08 -2.11 -1.58
CA PHE A 20 4.50 -1.91 -0.18
C PHE A 20 3.55 -2.54 0.84
N SER A 21 2.31 -2.88 0.44
CA SER A 21 1.30 -3.51 1.29
C SER A 21 0.28 -4.26 0.45
N THR A 22 -0.19 -5.40 0.96
CA THR A 22 -1.31 -6.16 0.39
C THR A 22 -2.68 -5.62 0.78
N PHE A 23 -2.74 -4.68 1.73
CA PHE A 23 -3.98 -4.11 2.26
C PHE A 23 -4.19 -2.65 1.84
N ALA A 24 -3.12 -1.90 1.61
CA ALA A 24 -3.21 -0.48 1.29
C ALA A 24 -3.59 -0.23 -0.17
N GLY A 25 -4.31 0.86 -0.41
CA GLY A 25 -4.58 1.37 -1.74
C GLY A 25 -3.49 2.32 -2.25
N ASN A 26 -3.32 2.36 -3.58
CA ASN A 26 -2.32 3.20 -4.22
C ASN A 26 -2.72 4.68 -4.20
N PRO A 27 -1.95 5.56 -3.57
CA PRO A 27 -2.24 6.99 -3.50
C PRO A 27 -2.33 7.68 -4.89
N TYR A 28 -1.75 7.08 -5.92
CA TYR A 28 -1.81 7.61 -7.28
C TYR A 28 -3.21 7.52 -7.90
N PHE A 29 -4.08 6.68 -7.39
CA PHE A 29 -5.46 6.55 -7.84
C PHE A 29 -6.44 7.53 -7.17
N ILE A 30 -5.99 8.30 -6.17
CA ILE A 30 -6.84 9.32 -5.54
C ILE A 30 -7.09 10.44 -6.55
N ASP A 31 -8.34 10.67 -6.92
CA ASP A 31 -8.75 11.72 -7.84
C ASP A 31 -8.70 13.09 -7.14
N LEU A 32 -7.93 14.04 -7.70
CA LEU A 32 -7.74 15.36 -7.11
C LEU A 32 -8.95 16.27 -7.33
N ASP A 33 -9.70 16.09 -8.41
CA ASP A 33 -10.94 16.85 -8.66
C ASP A 33 -12.02 16.49 -7.65
N LEU A 34 -12.08 15.20 -7.24
CA LEU A 34 -12.97 14.78 -6.16
C LEU A 34 -12.57 15.38 -4.82
N LEU A 35 -11.25 15.52 -4.55
CA LEU A 35 -10.78 16.21 -3.35
C LEU A 35 -11.13 17.72 -3.38
N ALA A 36 -11.05 18.35 -4.54
CA ALA A 36 -11.47 19.74 -4.70
C ALA A 36 -12.99 19.91 -4.49
N LYS A 37 -13.81 19.02 -5.05
CA LYS A 37 -15.27 19.00 -4.82
C LYS A 37 -15.63 18.79 -3.34
N ALA A 38 -14.81 18.04 -2.62
CA ALA A 38 -14.96 17.83 -1.17
C ALA A 38 -14.41 19.02 -0.33
N GLY A 39 -13.87 20.06 -0.94
CA GLY A 39 -13.29 21.23 -0.26
C GLY A 39 -11.91 20.97 0.37
N LEU A 40 -11.28 19.84 0.05
CA LEU A 40 -9.96 19.46 0.57
C LEU A 40 -8.81 20.03 -0.26
N LEU A 41 -9.06 20.44 -1.50
CA LEU A 41 -8.11 21.14 -2.38
C LEU A 41 -8.76 22.36 -3.02
N GLN A 42 -7.93 23.29 -3.49
CA GLN A 42 -8.34 24.33 -4.43
C GLN A 42 -7.78 23.97 -5.81
N PRO A 43 -8.51 24.24 -6.92
CA PRO A 43 -8.04 23.91 -8.27
C PRO A 43 -6.63 24.43 -8.59
N GLU A 44 -6.31 25.62 -8.12
CA GLU A 44 -5.01 26.28 -8.33
C GLU A 44 -3.83 25.53 -7.68
N GLU A 45 -4.12 24.61 -6.77
CA GLU A 45 -3.09 23.85 -6.06
C GLU A 45 -2.59 22.64 -6.83
N TYR A 46 -3.30 22.21 -7.91
CA TYR A 46 -2.92 20.99 -8.67
C TYR A 46 -3.11 21.11 -10.19
N GLU A 47 -4.03 21.94 -10.70
CA GLU A 47 -4.31 22.02 -12.14
C GLU A 47 -3.12 22.56 -12.96
N SER A 48 -2.30 23.45 -12.39
CA SER A 48 -1.13 24.03 -13.04
C SER A 48 0.11 23.13 -12.97
N ILE A 49 0.04 21.99 -12.28
CA ILE A 49 1.19 21.08 -12.15
C ILE A 49 1.40 20.33 -13.46
N ASP A 50 2.59 20.50 -14.04
CA ASP A 50 3.02 19.64 -15.14
C ASP A 50 3.38 18.26 -14.58
N TRP A 51 2.56 17.25 -14.86
CA TRP A 51 2.78 15.87 -14.47
C TRP A 51 3.79 15.13 -15.35
N GLU A 52 4.33 15.82 -16.39
CA GLU A 52 5.31 15.25 -17.32
C GLU A 52 4.84 13.95 -17.98
N SER A 53 3.53 13.75 -18.04
CA SER A 53 2.89 12.58 -18.62
C SER A 53 2.36 12.88 -20.02
N THR A 54 2.25 11.85 -20.84
CA THR A 54 1.61 11.95 -22.17
C THR A 54 0.33 11.10 -22.18
N PRO A 55 -0.57 11.26 -23.16
CA PRO A 55 -1.79 10.45 -23.23
C PRO A 55 -1.57 8.94 -23.24
N GLY A 56 -0.37 8.48 -23.60
CA GLY A 56 -0.03 7.06 -23.65
C GLY A 56 1.00 6.59 -22.62
N CYS A 57 1.48 7.49 -21.75
CA CYS A 57 2.54 7.15 -20.80
C CYS A 57 2.46 7.98 -19.53
N VAL A 58 2.50 7.32 -18.38
CA VAL A 58 2.56 7.95 -17.05
C VAL A 58 4.02 8.13 -16.65
N ASN A 59 4.39 9.33 -16.19
CA ASN A 59 5.69 9.57 -15.59
C ASN A 59 5.60 9.35 -14.07
N TYR A 60 5.92 8.15 -13.60
CA TYR A 60 5.88 7.80 -12.18
C TYR A 60 6.87 8.60 -11.34
N GLY A 61 8.03 8.97 -11.89
CA GLY A 61 9.00 9.84 -11.20
C GLY A 61 8.41 11.22 -10.88
N ALA A 62 7.69 11.82 -11.84
CA ALA A 62 6.99 13.09 -11.62
C ALA A 62 5.84 12.94 -10.61
N LEU A 63 5.08 11.82 -10.66
CA LEU A 63 4.05 11.54 -9.67
C LEU A 63 4.66 11.43 -8.27
N TYR A 64 5.74 10.67 -8.12
CA TYR A 64 6.43 10.51 -6.84
C TYR A 64 6.89 11.85 -6.25
N GLN A 65 7.46 12.72 -7.08
CA GLN A 65 7.97 14.01 -6.62
C GLN A 65 6.89 15.05 -6.30
N LYS A 66 5.79 15.05 -7.07
CA LYS A 66 4.84 16.17 -7.05
C LYS A 66 3.52 15.85 -6.36
N ARG A 67 3.04 14.59 -6.47
CA ARG A 67 1.69 14.24 -6.03
C ARG A 67 1.53 14.24 -4.52
N TYR A 68 2.54 13.76 -3.79
CA TYR A 68 2.48 13.75 -2.34
C TYR A 68 2.40 15.15 -1.73
N ALA A 69 3.05 16.15 -2.34
CA ALA A 69 2.94 17.55 -1.90
C ALA A 69 1.48 18.07 -1.98
N VAL A 70 0.72 17.64 -2.99
CA VAL A 70 -0.71 17.96 -3.12
C VAL A 70 -1.53 17.20 -2.09
N LEU A 71 -1.28 15.89 -1.93
CA LEU A 71 -1.98 15.06 -0.95
C LEU A 71 -1.75 15.54 0.49
N HIS A 72 -0.56 16.03 0.82
CA HIS A 72 -0.29 16.63 2.14
C HIS A 72 -1.24 17.81 2.45
N LYS A 73 -1.53 18.67 1.45
CA LYS A 73 -2.47 19.78 1.66
C LYS A 73 -3.90 19.29 1.91
N ALA A 74 -4.34 18.29 1.13
CA ALA A 74 -5.67 17.70 1.29
C ALA A 74 -5.81 17.00 2.65
N CYS A 75 -4.82 16.19 3.03
CA CYS A 75 -4.81 15.49 4.31
C CYS A 75 -4.75 16.45 5.51
N ALA A 76 -3.98 17.54 5.42
CA ALA A 76 -3.94 18.55 6.47
C ALA A 76 -5.32 19.17 6.73
N ARG A 77 -6.10 19.45 5.67
CA ARG A 77 -7.46 19.97 5.79
C ARG A 77 -8.43 18.92 6.34
N LEU A 78 -8.31 17.67 5.87
CA LEU A 78 -9.10 16.57 6.39
C LEU A 78 -8.86 16.35 7.89
N LEU A 79 -7.60 16.33 8.31
CA LEU A 79 -7.22 16.14 9.73
C LEU A 79 -7.60 17.31 10.64
N ALA A 80 -7.68 18.53 10.08
CA ALA A 80 -8.16 19.71 10.83
C ALA A 80 -9.68 19.66 11.12
N ALA A 81 -10.45 18.97 10.26
CA ALA A 81 -11.89 18.77 10.42
C ALA A 81 -12.27 17.36 9.91
N PRO A 82 -11.96 16.30 10.68
CA PRO A 82 -12.18 14.93 10.21
C PRO A 82 -13.65 14.64 9.96
N PRO A 83 -13.99 13.95 8.87
CA PRO A 83 -15.33 13.44 8.63
C PRO A 83 -15.83 12.52 9.75
N ALA A 84 -17.14 12.45 9.93
CA ALA A 84 -17.73 11.70 11.04
C ALA A 84 -17.37 10.20 11.04
N ASP A 85 -17.17 9.62 9.86
CA ASP A 85 -16.82 8.21 9.64
C ASP A 85 -15.32 7.91 9.65
N TYR A 86 -14.46 8.95 9.79
CA TYR A 86 -13.00 8.77 9.80
C TYR A 86 -12.53 7.87 10.94
N ALA A 87 -13.07 8.08 12.15
CA ALA A 87 -12.74 7.25 13.32
C ALA A 87 -13.17 5.79 13.12
N ASP A 88 -14.34 5.57 12.51
CA ASP A 88 -14.84 4.22 12.19
C ASP A 88 -13.95 3.54 11.14
N PHE A 89 -13.46 4.29 10.16
CA PHE A 89 -12.49 3.77 9.18
C PHE A 89 -11.20 3.31 9.85
N LEU A 90 -10.62 4.12 10.74
CA LEU A 90 -9.43 3.75 11.51
C LEU A 90 -9.67 2.47 12.33
N ALA A 91 -10.80 2.40 13.03
CA ALA A 91 -11.13 1.24 13.86
C ALA A 91 -11.32 -0.05 13.03
N LYS A 92 -12.01 0.03 11.89
CA LYS A 92 -12.22 -1.11 10.98
C LYS A 92 -10.92 -1.63 10.37
N ASN A 93 -9.93 -0.75 10.17
CA ASN A 93 -8.64 -1.06 9.56
C ASN A 93 -7.51 -1.21 10.58
N ALA A 94 -7.81 -1.27 11.87
CA ALA A 94 -6.81 -1.33 12.96
C ALA A 94 -5.86 -2.55 12.87
N PHE A 95 -6.23 -3.59 12.12
CA PHE A 95 -5.43 -4.80 11.98
C PHE A 95 -4.24 -4.68 11.00
N TRP A 96 -4.20 -3.62 10.17
CA TRP A 96 -3.12 -3.40 9.19
C TRP A 96 -2.66 -1.94 9.11
N LEU A 97 -3.59 -0.98 9.19
CA LEU A 97 -3.35 0.42 8.89
C LEU A 97 -2.31 1.09 9.81
N PRO A 98 -2.27 0.82 11.13
CA PRO A 98 -1.27 1.42 12.01
C PRO A 98 0.17 0.98 11.68
N ASP A 99 0.38 -0.27 11.27
CA ASP A 99 1.70 -0.76 10.88
C ASP A 99 2.09 -0.26 9.48
N TYR A 100 1.15 -0.19 8.54
CA TYR A 100 1.38 0.42 7.23
C TYR A 100 1.76 1.90 7.34
N ALA A 101 1.01 2.68 8.11
CA ALA A 101 1.28 4.11 8.26
C ALA A 101 2.64 4.37 8.94
N LEU A 102 3.00 3.58 9.95
CA LEU A 102 4.33 3.64 10.56
C LEU A 102 5.42 3.23 9.56
N PHE A 103 5.22 2.14 8.80
CA PHE A 103 6.17 1.68 7.80
C PHE A 103 6.46 2.76 6.76
N MET A 104 5.42 3.39 6.22
CA MET A 104 5.57 4.45 5.23
C MET A 104 6.24 5.71 5.82
N ALA A 105 5.88 6.11 7.04
CA ALA A 105 6.55 7.20 7.74
C ALA A 105 8.05 6.93 7.97
N LEU A 106 8.41 5.68 8.29
CA LEU A 106 9.80 5.25 8.39
C LEU A 106 10.51 5.22 7.03
N LYS A 107 9.83 4.78 5.97
CA LYS A 107 10.34 4.83 4.58
C LYS A 107 10.70 6.27 4.19
N ASP A 108 9.81 7.21 4.47
CA ASP A 108 10.04 8.64 4.20
C ASP A 108 11.25 9.17 5.00
N ALA A 109 11.32 8.85 6.29
CA ALA A 109 12.41 9.27 7.16
C ALA A 109 13.78 8.68 6.77
N HIS A 110 13.79 7.53 6.08
CA HIS A 110 14.99 6.84 5.60
C HIS A 110 15.21 7.01 4.08
N ASN A 111 14.63 8.05 3.46
CA ASN A 111 14.78 8.34 2.02
C ASN A 111 14.39 7.18 1.10
N GLY A 112 13.39 6.39 1.47
CA GLY A 112 12.85 5.30 0.67
C GLY A 112 13.70 4.02 0.63
N VAL A 113 14.80 3.92 1.38
CA VAL A 113 15.62 2.69 1.40
C VAL A 113 14.81 1.50 1.92
N CYS A 114 15.18 0.30 1.47
CA CYS A 114 14.55 -0.93 1.91
C CYS A 114 14.61 -1.08 3.44
N TRP A 115 13.56 -1.61 4.05
CA TRP A 115 13.47 -1.75 5.51
C TRP A 115 14.59 -2.64 6.10
N GLN A 116 15.16 -3.57 5.33
CA GLN A 116 16.33 -4.36 5.74
C GLN A 116 17.58 -3.50 5.99
N GLN A 117 17.60 -2.27 5.48
CA GLN A 117 18.72 -1.32 5.69
C GLN A 117 18.48 -0.37 6.88
N TRP A 118 17.33 -0.45 7.56
CA TRP A 118 17.09 0.33 8.77
C TRP A 118 17.94 -0.18 9.94
N GLU A 119 17.98 0.57 11.00
CA GLU A 119 18.65 0.16 12.24
C GLU A 119 18.03 -1.13 12.78
N GLU A 120 18.86 -2.00 13.36
CA GLU A 120 18.44 -3.33 13.80
C GLU A 120 17.21 -3.32 14.72
N PRO A 121 17.08 -2.42 15.71
CA PRO A 121 15.89 -2.36 16.57
C PRO A 121 14.59 -2.07 15.80
N LEU A 122 14.65 -1.26 14.73
CA LEU A 122 13.49 -1.01 13.83
C LEU A 122 13.20 -2.22 12.96
N ARG A 123 14.24 -2.85 12.38
CA ARG A 123 14.07 -4.07 11.58
C ARG A 123 13.42 -5.19 12.37
N ARG A 124 13.85 -5.38 13.62
CA ARG A 124 13.34 -6.40 14.54
C ARG A 124 12.06 -5.99 15.28
N ARG A 125 11.56 -4.79 15.02
CA ARG A 125 10.32 -4.28 15.59
C ARG A 125 10.34 -4.27 17.14
N GLU A 126 11.45 -3.88 17.75
CA GLU A 126 11.56 -3.82 19.20
C GLU A 126 10.50 -2.87 19.78
N PRO A 127 9.72 -3.30 20.79
CA PRO A 127 8.55 -2.56 21.25
C PRO A 127 8.86 -1.11 21.67
N GLU A 128 9.97 -0.88 22.40
CA GLU A 128 10.36 0.46 22.85
C GLU A 128 10.75 1.35 21.67
N THR A 129 11.47 0.78 20.68
CA THR A 129 11.88 1.50 19.46
C THR A 129 10.65 1.87 18.63
N LEU A 130 9.69 0.94 18.47
CA LEU A 130 8.44 1.23 17.76
C LEU A 130 7.60 2.29 18.50
N ALA A 131 7.53 2.26 19.84
CA ALA A 131 6.81 3.27 20.60
C ALA A 131 7.45 4.66 20.42
N ALA A 132 8.77 4.75 20.48
CA ALA A 132 9.51 5.99 20.22
C ALA A 132 9.31 6.49 18.77
N ALA A 133 9.34 5.59 17.79
CA ALA A 133 9.10 5.92 16.38
C ALA A 133 7.67 6.43 16.16
N ARG A 134 6.65 5.77 16.73
CA ARG A 134 5.25 6.24 16.66
C ARG A 134 5.07 7.63 17.25
N ALA A 135 5.73 7.93 18.37
CA ALA A 135 5.68 9.26 18.97
C ALA A 135 6.41 10.31 18.10
N LYS A 136 7.57 9.95 17.56
CA LYS A 136 8.39 10.86 16.74
C LYS A 136 7.73 11.22 15.41
N TYR A 137 7.10 10.25 14.74
CA TYR A 137 6.54 10.38 13.39
C TYR A 137 5.00 10.42 13.41
N ALA A 138 4.39 10.87 14.51
CA ALA A 138 2.94 10.87 14.68
C ALA A 138 2.21 11.62 13.54
N ALA A 139 2.70 12.78 13.12
CA ALA A 139 2.10 13.58 12.04
C ALA A 139 2.20 12.86 10.67
N ASP A 140 3.30 12.17 10.41
CA ASP A 140 3.49 11.41 9.17
C ASP A 140 2.58 10.16 9.17
N ILE A 141 2.42 9.52 10.31
CA ILE A 141 1.48 8.40 10.50
C ILE A 141 0.05 8.86 10.23
N ASP A 142 -0.36 10.00 10.80
CA ASP A 142 -1.69 10.58 10.56
C ASP A 142 -1.89 10.91 9.08
N PHE A 143 -0.87 11.42 8.40
CA PHE A 143 -0.90 11.65 6.95
C PHE A 143 -1.16 10.35 6.19
N TRP A 144 -0.40 9.30 6.43
CA TRP A 144 -0.55 8.03 5.71
C TRP A 144 -1.89 7.35 6.01
N GLN A 145 -2.43 7.49 7.22
CA GLN A 145 -3.79 7.04 7.55
C GLN A 145 -4.85 7.83 6.79
N ALA A 146 -4.71 9.15 6.72
CA ALA A 146 -5.62 10.02 5.96
C ALA A 146 -5.60 9.73 4.46
N VAL A 147 -4.42 9.48 3.88
CA VAL A 147 -4.26 9.05 2.48
C VAL A 147 -5.07 7.77 2.21
N GLN A 148 -4.98 6.78 3.09
CA GLN A 148 -5.73 5.54 2.93
C GLN A 148 -7.25 5.75 3.08
N TYR A 149 -7.68 6.61 3.99
CA TYR A 149 -9.08 6.99 4.09
C TYR A 149 -9.59 7.60 2.77
N LEU A 150 -8.86 8.55 2.18
CA LEU A 150 -9.22 9.18 0.91
C LEU A 150 -9.29 8.16 -0.24
N PHE A 151 -8.33 7.25 -0.32
CA PHE A 151 -8.35 6.18 -1.32
C PHE A 151 -9.59 5.30 -1.17
N TYR A 152 -9.85 4.78 0.02
CA TYR A 152 -10.95 3.84 0.24
C TYR A 152 -12.33 4.48 0.07
N THR A 153 -12.48 5.75 0.45
CA THR A 153 -13.72 6.50 0.20
C THR A 153 -14.01 6.58 -1.28
N GLN A 154 -13.05 7.02 -2.09
CA GLN A 154 -13.24 7.15 -3.54
C GLN A 154 -13.38 5.78 -4.23
N TRP A 155 -12.63 4.77 -3.77
CA TRP A 155 -12.75 3.42 -4.32
C TRP A 155 -14.14 2.81 -4.08
N HIS A 156 -14.67 2.93 -2.87
CA HIS A 156 -16.00 2.43 -2.54
C HIS A 156 -17.09 3.14 -3.35
N ASP A 157 -16.97 4.45 -3.56
CA ASP A 157 -17.90 5.21 -4.38
C ASP A 157 -17.84 4.75 -5.84
N LEU A 158 -16.64 4.56 -6.40
CA LEU A 158 -16.47 4.05 -7.76
C LEU A 158 -17.05 2.63 -7.91
N LYS A 159 -16.76 1.73 -6.97
CA LYS A 159 -17.29 0.37 -6.96
C LYS A 159 -18.83 0.37 -6.89
N ALA A 160 -19.38 1.17 -5.97
CA ALA A 160 -20.84 1.30 -5.85
C ALA A 160 -21.48 1.83 -7.14
N TYR A 161 -20.86 2.82 -7.80
CA TYR A 161 -21.32 3.32 -9.09
C TYR A 161 -21.27 2.24 -10.16
N ALA A 162 -20.16 1.49 -10.30
CA ALA A 162 -20.04 0.40 -11.26
C ALA A 162 -21.10 -0.69 -11.04
N ASN A 163 -21.30 -1.11 -9.79
CA ASN A 163 -22.29 -2.12 -9.43
C ASN A 163 -23.73 -1.63 -9.74
N ALA A 164 -24.02 -0.35 -9.50
CA ALA A 164 -25.32 0.23 -9.87
C ALA A 164 -25.59 0.25 -11.39
N GLN A 165 -24.53 0.20 -12.21
CA GLN A 165 -24.63 0.04 -13.67
C GLN A 165 -24.61 -1.44 -14.09
N GLY A 166 -24.68 -2.39 -13.17
CA GLY A 166 -24.63 -3.83 -13.44
C GLY A 166 -23.23 -4.33 -13.81
N ILE A 167 -22.18 -3.59 -13.47
CA ILE A 167 -20.78 -3.96 -13.74
C ILE A 167 -20.16 -4.49 -12.45
N GLU A 168 -19.71 -5.73 -12.47
CA GLU A 168 -18.90 -6.33 -11.40
C GLU A 168 -17.42 -6.14 -11.68
N ILE A 169 -16.64 -5.91 -10.62
CA ILE A 169 -15.19 -5.69 -10.68
C ILE A 169 -14.48 -6.99 -10.31
N ILE A 170 -13.68 -7.50 -11.24
CA ILE A 170 -12.77 -8.63 -11.03
C ILE A 170 -11.42 -8.04 -10.61
N GLY A 171 -10.98 -8.38 -9.39
CA GLY A 171 -9.68 -7.99 -8.87
C GLY A 171 -8.56 -8.89 -9.34
N ASP A 172 -7.35 -8.59 -8.88
CA ASP A 172 -6.16 -9.41 -9.06
C ASP A 172 -5.45 -9.54 -7.72
N LEU A 173 -5.20 -10.78 -7.31
CA LEU A 173 -4.52 -11.11 -6.06
C LEU A 173 -3.08 -11.55 -6.37
N PRO A 174 -2.06 -10.69 -6.16
CA PRO A 174 -0.67 -11.12 -6.24
C PRO A 174 -0.41 -12.30 -5.31
N ILE A 175 0.12 -13.40 -5.82
CA ILE A 175 0.39 -14.60 -4.99
C ILE A 175 1.43 -14.27 -3.94
N TYR A 176 2.51 -13.60 -4.35
CA TYR A 176 3.61 -13.19 -3.46
C TYR A 176 3.47 -11.73 -3.03
N VAL A 177 4.27 -11.35 -2.02
CA VAL A 177 4.41 -9.96 -1.57
C VAL A 177 5.82 -9.46 -1.89
N ALA A 178 6.00 -8.15 -1.97
CA ALA A 178 7.33 -7.58 -2.13
C ALA A 178 8.17 -7.82 -0.88
N GLU A 179 9.47 -8.09 -1.05
CA GLU A 179 10.41 -8.16 0.06
C GLU A 179 10.42 -6.85 0.86
N ASP A 180 10.47 -5.71 0.15
CA ASP A 180 10.36 -4.37 0.75
C ASP A 180 8.88 -3.98 0.95
N SER A 181 8.21 -4.66 1.87
CA SER A 181 6.82 -4.41 2.22
C SER A 181 6.57 -4.45 3.72
N VAL A 182 5.49 -3.79 4.14
CA VAL A 182 5.01 -3.88 5.52
C VAL A 182 4.59 -5.31 5.86
N ASP A 183 4.15 -6.09 4.89
CA ASP A 183 3.73 -7.48 5.10
C ASP A 183 4.87 -8.34 5.64
N VAL A 184 6.05 -8.25 5.01
CA VAL A 184 7.25 -8.97 5.46
C VAL A 184 7.79 -8.37 6.75
N TRP A 185 7.86 -7.04 6.85
CA TRP A 185 8.37 -6.35 8.05
C TRP A 185 7.52 -6.60 9.28
N SER A 186 6.17 -6.62 9.15
CA SER A 186 5.27 -6.77 10.29
C SER A 186 4.99 -8.21 10.69
N CYS A 187 5.13 -9.16 9.75
CA CYS A 187 4.83 -10.57 9.95
C CYS A 187 5.97 -11.47 9.43
N PRO A 188 7.24 -11.26 9.84
CA PRO A 188 8.39 -11.98 9.29
C PRO A 188 8.28 -13.51 9.49
N GLN A 189 7.56 -13.97 10.53
CA GLN A 189 7.31 -15.38 10.81
C GLN A 189 6.43 -16.11 9.78
N GLU A 190 5.78 -15.38 8.89
CA GLU A 190 4.98 -15.95 7.79
C GLU A 190 5.82 -16.26 6.54
N PHE A 191 7.12 -15.94 6.56
CA PHE A 191 8.01 -16.03 5.40
C PHE A 191 9.28 -16.81 5.72
N GLN A 192 9.87 -17.42 4.69
CA GLN A 192 11.15 -18.16 4.80
C GLN A 192 12.32 -17.17 4.84
N LEU A 193 12.61 -16.67 6.04
CA LEU A 193 13.69 -15.72 6.30
C LEU A 193 14.77 -16.37 7.18
N ASP A 194 16.02 -15.91 7.04
CA ASP A 194 17.10 -16.25 7.93
C ASP A 194 17.06 -15.42 9.23
N GLU A 195 18.06 -15.63 10.09
CA GLU A 195 18.21 -14.91 11.37
C GLU A 195 18.42 -13.40 11.22
N ASN A 196 18.82 -12.93 10.03
CA ASN A 196 19.02 -11.53 9.69
C ASN A 196 17.80 -10.92 8.98
N LEU A 197 16.69 -11.67 8.87
CA LEU A 197 15.47 -11.31 8.17
C LEU A 197 15.67 -11.18 6.65
N VAL A 198 16.62 -11.94 6.08
CA VAL A 198 16.86 -12.02 4.65
C VAL A 198 16.17 -13.27 4.10
N PRO A 199 15.47 -13.20 2.95
CA PRO A 199 14.84 -14.36 2.35
C PRO A 199 15.87 -15.48 2.07
N THR A 200 15.58 -16.69 2.54
CA THR A 200 16.42 -17.89 2.26
C THR A 200 16.17 -18.41 0.85
N GLU A 201 14.96 -18.24 0.36
CA GLU A 201 14.54 -18.58 -1.00
C GLU A 201 13.56 -17.52 -1.52
N VAL A 202 13.57 -17.30 -2.83
CA VAL A 202 12.71 -16.31 -3.49
C VAL A 202 11.94 -16.92 -4.67
N ALA A 203 10.81 -16.32 -4.97
CA ALA A 203 9.94 -16.74 -6.07
C ALA A 203 10.54 -16.38 -7.44
N GLY A 204 10.19 -17.19 -8.41
CA GLY A 204 10.52 -17.01 -9.83
C GLY A 204 9.78 -18.01 -10.70
N CYS A 205 10.06 -18.03 -11.98
CA CYS A 205 9.56 -19.05 -12.90
C CYS A 205 10.68 -19.59 -13.80
N PRO A 206 10.57 -20.88 -14.21
CA PRO A 206 11.49 -21.47 -15.17
C PRO A 206 11.39 -20.81 -16.55
N PRO A 207 12.35 -21.10 -17.47
CA PRO A 207 12.26 -20.67 -18.87
C PRO A 207 10.90 -21.04 -19.50
N ASP A 208 10.31 -20.07 -20.22
CA ASP A 208 9.05 -20.22 -20.92
C ASP A 208 9.06 -19.49 -22.28
N GLY A 209 7.90 -19.36 -22.93
CA GLY A 209 7.75 -18.67 -24.22
C GLY A 209 8.03 -17.15 -24.16
N PHE A 210 8.03 -16.55 -22.97
CA PHE A 210 8.27 -15.12 -22.75
C PHE A 210 9.70 -14.83 -22.29
N SER A 211 10.35 -15.77 -21.59
CA SER A 211 11.71 -15.63 -21.09
C SER A 211 12.51 -16.92 -21.28
N ALA A 212 13.51 -16.87 -22.18
CA ALA A 212 14.36 -18.03 -22.48
C ALA A 212 15.24 -18.46 -21.29
N THR A 213 15.45 -17.60 -20.30
CA THR A 213 16.28 -17.86 -19.11
C THR A 213 15.45 -18.00 -17.83
N GLY A 214 14.13 -17.89 -17.91
CA GLY A 214 13.25 -17.78 -16.77
C GLY A 214 13.27 -16.39 -16.15
N GLN A 215 12.57 -16.23 -15.02
CA GLN A 215 12.48 -14.98 -14.29
C GLN A 215 12.75 -15.23 -12.81
N LEU A 216 13.52 -14.36 -12.17
CA LEU A 216 13.69 -14.31 -10.72
C LEU A 216 13.01 -13.05 -10.20
N TRP A 217 11.91 -13.21 -9.46
CA TRP A 217 11.07 -12.08 -9.03
C TRP A 217 11.53 -11.45 -7.72
N GLY A 218 12.28 -12.18 -6.89
CA GLY A 218 12.83 -11.68 -5.64
C GLY A 218 11.84 -11.64 -4.46
N ASN A 219 10.59 -12.07 -4.67
CA ASN A 219 9.60 -12.11 -3.60
C ASN A 219 9.92 -13.25 -2.62
N PRO A 220 9.90 -13.03 -1.29
CA PRO A 220 10.13 -14.10 -0.32
C PRO A 220 9.05 -15.18 -0.42
N LEU A 221 9.44 -16.43 -0.20
CA LEU A 221 8.48 -17.53 -0.13
C LEU A 221 7.80 -17.55 1.24
N PHE A 222 6.54 -18.01 1.27
CA PHE A 222 5.81 -18.22 2.51
C PHE A 222 6.33 -19.44 3.29
N ASP A 223 6.37 -19.33 4.60
CA ASP A 223 6.53 -20.49 5.50
C ASP A 223 5.15 -21.13 5.71
N TRP A 224 4.83 -22.10 4.86
CA TRP A 224 3.53 -22.78 4.89
C TRP A 224 3.31 -23.60 6.16
N ASP A 225 4.37 -24.11 6.81
CA ASP A 225 4.26 -24.87 8.05
C ASP A 225 3.92 -23.92 9.21
N ALA A 226 4.57 -22.77 9.30
CA ALA A 226 4.23 -21.73 10.28
C ALA A 226 2.81 -21.19 10.06
N MET A 227 2.42 -20.94 8.80
CA MET A 227 1.06 -20.51 8.46
C MET A 227 0.00 -21.58 8.81
N ALA A 228 0.27 -22.85 8.55
CA ALA A 228 -0.65 -23.93 8.92
C ALA A 228 -0.84 -24.01 10.43
N ALA A 229 0.24 -23.83 11.20
CA ALA A 229 0.20 -23.87 12.67
C ALA A 229 -0.69 -22.75 13.27
N ASN A 230 -0.83 -21.59 12.58
CA ASN A 230 -1.69 -20.48 13.00
C ASN A 230 -3.05 -20.45 12.27
N GLY A 231 -3.40 -21.48 11.50
CA GLY A 231 -4.65 -21.57 10.75
C GLY A 231 -4.71 -20.63 9.56
N TYR A 232 -3.57 -20.32 8.93
CA TYR A 232 -3.45 -19.41 7.79
C TYR A 232 -4.02 -18.00 8.06
N ALA A 233 -3.87 -17.53 9.29
CA ALA A 233 -4.55 -16.31 9.75
C ALA A 233 -4.25 -15.08 8.89
N TRP A 234 -3.01 -14.93 8.40
CA TRP A 234 -2.62 -13.86 7.50
C TRP A 234 -3.39 -13.93 6.16
N TRP A 235 -3.42 -15.12 5.52
CA TRP A 235 -4.14 -15.35 4.26
C TRP A 235 -5.65 -15.15 4.40
N VAL A 236 -6.24 -15.62 5.50
CA VAL A 236 -7.67 -15.43 5.78
C VAL A 236 -8.01 -13.95 5.90
N ARG A 237 -7.17 -13.15 6.58
CA ARG A 237 -7.35 -11.69 6.66
C ARG A 237 -7.24 -11.04 5.29
N ARG A 238 -6.22 -11.42 4.50
CA ARG A 238 -5.98 -10.89 3.16
C ARG A 238 -7.17 -11.16 2.22
N ILE A 239 -7.62 -12.39 2.13
CA ILE A 239 -8.77 -12.76 1.28
C ILE A 239 -10.03 -12.02 1.74
N ARG A 240 -10.31 -12.00 3.04
CA ARG A 240 -11.48 -11.29 3.58
C ARG A 240 -11.46 -9.80 3.22
N HIS A 241 -10.30 -9.18 3.29
CA HIS A 241 -10.14 -7.77 2.92
C HIS A 241 -10.41 -7.56 1.42
N LEU A 242 -9.87 -8.41 0.56
CA LEU A 242 -10.06 -8.32 -0.89
C LEU A 242 -11.51 -8.55 -1.31
N CYS A 243 -12.25 -9.46 -0.64
CA CYS A 243 -13.69 -9.62 -0.85
C CYS A 243 -14.51 -8.36 -0.52
N GLY A 244 -13.98 -7.43 0.27
CA GLY A 244 -14.57 -6.11 0.48
C GLY A 244 -14.26 -5.11 -0.64
N ILE A 245 -13.14 -5.29 -1.32
CA ILE A 245 -12.63 -4.37 -2.35
C ILE A 245 -13.17 -4.74 -3.73
N TYR A 246 -13.21 -6.02 -4.08
CA TYR A 246 -13.66 -6.53 -5.37
C TYR A 246 -14.99 -7.28 -5.25
N ASP A 247 -15.60 -7.59 -6.38
CA ASP A 247 -16.79 -8.45 -6.45
C ASP A 247 -16.39 -9.90 -6.73
N VAL A 248 -15.30 -10.09 -7.50
CA VAL A 248 -14.75 -11.40 -7.90
C VAL A 248 -13.24 -11.40 -7.75
#